data_de810f9ff55d0a771092b9ea8f33b044
#
_entry.id   de810f9ff55d0a771092b9ea8f33b044
#
_cell.length_a   1.000
_cell.length_b   1.000
_cell.length_c   1.000
_cell.angle_alpha   90.00
_cell.angle_beta   90.00
_cell.angle_gamma   90.00
#
_symmetry.space_group_name_H-M   'P 1'
#
loop_
_entity.id
_entity.type
_entity.pdbx_description
1 polymer ?
#
loop_
_entity_poly.entity_id
_entity_poly.type
_entity_poly.pdbx_seq_one_letter_code
_entity_poly.pdbx_strand_id
1 'polypeptide(L)'
;MRIVLMMIAALYAGTGAATEPEDFLAAYAEQAKQADPGFKGFSAERGRAFYFRKHRMDDGSDLSCSSCHHADPRKETIAHEGQFPCRPCHITLHKPSDARSALKRQIPPLAPSANPDRFTREGNVEAWFGWNCNLLLKRECTPVEKGDLITWLLTIK
;
A
#
# COMPACT_ATOMS: atom_id res chain seq x y z
N MET A 1 -2.76 33.69 54.02
CA MET A 1 -3.13 32.30 53.70
C MET A 1 -3.01 32.15 52.18
N ARG A 2 -1.87 31.60 51.67
CA ARG A 2 -1.59 31.47 50.23
C ARG A 2 -1.96 30.04 49.82
N ILE A 3 -2.95 29.92 48.95
CA ILE A 3 -3.38 28.64 48.38
C ILE A 3 -2.49 28.36 47.17
N VAL A 4 -1.66 27.31 47.25
CA VAL A 4 -0.85 26.81 46.15
C VAL A 4 -1.71 25.83 45.38
N LEU A 5 -2.12 26.22 44.19
CA LEU A 5 -2.79 25.31 43.25
C LEU A 5 -1.72 24.41 42.59
N MET A 6 -1.63 23.14 42.96
CA MET A 6 -0.87 22.13 42.22
C MET A 6 -1.64 21.75 40.96
N MET A 7 -1.13 22.14 39.79
CA MET A 7 -1.58 21.59 38.52
C MET A 7 -0.98 20.20 38.33
N ILE A 8 -1.81 19.18 38.36
CA ILE A 8 -1.43 17.82 37.97
C ILE A 8 -1.52 17.76 36.44
N ALA A 9 -0.37 17.80 35.79
CA ALA A 9 -0.27 17.49 34.37
C ALA A 9 -0.43 15.98 34.18
N ALA A 10 -1.59 15.55 33.69
CA ALA A 10 -1.80 14.17 33.26
C ALA A 10 -1.02 13.92 31.97
N LEU A 11 0.08 13.18 32.07
CA LEU A 11 0.80 12.62 30.93
C LEU A 11 -0.07 11.53 30.28
N TYR A 12 -0.78 11.88 29.22
CA TYR A 12 -1.35 10.89 28.33
C TYR A 12 -0.20 10.22 27.56
N ALA A 13 0.26 9.08 28.03
CA ALA A 13 1.04 8.17 27.23
C ALA A 13 0.08 7.55 26.18
N GLY A 14 0.04 8.14 25.00
CA GLY A 14 -0.62 7.57 23.85
C GLY A 14 0.08 6.26 23.48
N THR A 15 -0.45 5.12 23.90
CA THR A 15 -0.11 3.84 23.31
C THR A 15 -0.58 3.89 21.86
N GLY A 16 0.35 4.07 20.91
CA GLY A 16 0.04 3.93 19.50
C GLY A 16 -0.54 2.53 19.28
N ALA A 17 -1.86 2.44 19.18
CA ALA A 17 -2.51 1.20 18.79
C ALA A 17 -2.00 0.82 17.40
N ALA A 18 -1.75 -0.46 17.18
CA ALA A 18 -1.47 -0.96 15.84
C ALA A 18 -2.69 -0.62 14.95
N THR A 19 -2.43 -0.10 13.76
CA THR A 19 -3.48 0.20 12.80
C THR A 19 -3.96 -1.12 12.20
N GLU A 20 -5.25 -1.35 12.17
CA GLU A 20 -5.83 -2.52 11.54
C GLU A 20 -6.27 -2.20 10.10
N PRO A 21 -6.37 -3.20 9.21
CA PRO A 21 -6.81 -2.97 7.83
C PRO A 21 -8.16 -2.24 7.73
N GLU A 22 -9.05 -2.45 8.70
CA GLU A 22 -10.36 -1.82 8.81
C GLU A 22 -10.27 -0.30 9.03
N ASP A 23 -9.24 0.17 9.75
CA ASP A 23 -9.01 1.60 9.98
C ASP A 23 -8.69 2.32 8.66
N PHE A 24 -7.89 1.68 7.79
CA PHE A 24 -7.61 2.20 6.44
C PHE A 24 -8.89 2.24 5.60
N LEU A 25 -9.70 1.19 5.64
CA LEU A 25 -10.96 1.15 4.91
C LEU A 25 -11.90 2.25 5.38
N ALA A 26 -11.99 2.49 6.69
CA ALA A 26 -12.80 3.59 7.24
C ALA A 26 -12.31 4.95 6.76
N ALA A 27 -10.99 5.22 6.84
CA ALA A 27 -10.40 6.46 6.40
C ALA A 27 -10.60 6.72 4.90
N TYR A 28 -10.37 5.69 4.07
CA TYR A 28 -10.58 5.81 2.62
C TYR A 28 -12.06 5.94 2.24
N ALA A 29 -12.98 5.33 3.00
CA ALA A 29 -14.42 5.50 2.77
C ALA A 29 -14.86 6.94 3.00
N GLU A 30 -14.35 7.59 4.03
CA GLU A 30 -14.65 9.01 4.27
C GLU A 30 -14.08 9.91 3.15
N GLN A 31 -12.86 9.67 2.72
CA GLN A 31 -12.28 10.41 1.60
C GLN A 31 -13.06 10.15 0.28
N ALA A 32 -13.47 8.90 0.04
CA ALA A 32 -14.25 8.56 -1.15
C ALA A 32 -15.62 9.24 -1.17
N LYS A 33 -16.33 9.31 -0.02
CA LYS A 33 -17.61 10.04 0.11
C LYS A 33 -17.45 11.54 -0.09
N GLN A 34 -16.34 12.12 0.38
CA GLN A 34 -16.05 13.54 0.16
C GLN A 34 -15.82 13.84 -1.33
N ALA A 35 -15.16 12.93 -2.05
CA ALA A 35 -14.90 13.07 -3.49
C ALA A 35 -16.14 12.75 -4.35
N ASP A 36 -16.95 11.79 -3.92
CA ASP A 36 -18.19 11.37 -4.60
C ASP A 36 -19.25 11.01 -3.56
N PRO A 37 -20.25 11.86 -3.35
CA PRO A 37 -21.39 11.57 -2.46
C PRO A 37 -22.19 10.32 -2.84
N GLY A 38 -22.06 9.85 -4.08
CA GLY A 38 -22.66 8.60 -4.57
C GLY A 38 -21.88 7.33 -4.24
N PHE A 39 -20.76 7.44 -3.54
CA PHE A 39 -19.95 6.29 -3.15
C PHE A 39 -20.75 5.25 -2.33
N LYS A 40 -20.81 4.01 -2.85
CA LYS A 40 -21.59 2.91 -2.29
C LYS A 40 -20.77 1.84 -1.56
N GLY A 41 -19.47 2.09 -1.35
CA GLY A 41 -18.58 1.15 -0.69
C GLY A 41 -17.52 0.55 -1.63
N PHE A 42 -16.59 -0.17 -1.01
CA PHE A 42 -15.51 -0.84 -1.71
C PHE A 42 -15.96 -2.18 -2.31
N SER A 43 -15.23 -2.65 -3.32
CA SER A 43 -15.53 -3.89 -4.03
C SER A 43 -14.27 -4.74 -4.20
N ALA A 44 -14.30 -5.96 -3.69
CA ALA A 44 -13.22 -6.93 -3.90
C ALA A 44 -13.03 -7.27 -5.39
N GLU A 45 -14.09 -7.29 -6.18
CA GLU A 45 -14.00 -7.53 -7.62
C GLU A 45 -13.25 -6.40 -8.33
N ARG A 46 -13.60 -5.13 -8.03
CA ARG A 46 -12.85 -3.99 -8.58
C ARG A 46 -11.39 -3.99 -8.11
N GLY A 47 -11.14 -4.34 -6.85
CA GLY A 47 -9.78 -4.43 -6.30
C GLY A 47 -8.96 -5.49 -7.01
N ARG A 48 -9.54 -6.66 -7.27
CA ARG A 48 -8.91 -7.70 -8.07
C ARG A 48 -8.62 -7.24 -9.50
N ALA A 49 -9.61 -6.63 -10.14
CA ALA A 49 -9.44 -6.09 -11.49
C ALA A 49 -8.33 -5.02 -11.55
N PHE A 50 -8.27 -4.17 -10.54
CA PHE A 50 -7.23 -3.15 -10.40
C PHE A 50 -5.83 -3.77 -10.25
N TYR A 51 -5.67 -4.80 -9.44
CA TYR A 51 -4.41 -5.50 -9.21
C TYR A 51 -3.82 -6.11 -10.47
N PHE A 52 -4.64 -6.66 -11.35
CA PHE A 52 -4.21 -7.30 -12.59
C PHE A 52 -4.23 -6.38 -13.82
N ARG A 53 -4.76 -5.16 -13.68
CA ARG A 53 -4.83 -4.20 -14.79
C ARG A 53 -3.43 -3.83 -15.26
N LYS A 54 -3.17 -4.04 -16.54
CA LYS A 54 -1.93 -3.65 -17.18
C LYS A 54 -1.93 -2.18 -17.55
N HIS A 55 -0.80 -1.53 -17.34
CA HIS A 55 -0.54 -0.14 -17.67
C HIS A 55 0.68 -0.08 -18.60
N ARG A 56 0.55 0.66 -19.69
CA ARG A 56 1.64 0.88 -20.64
C ARG A 56 2.69 1.81 -20.01
N MET A 57 3.92 1.32 -19.95
CA MET A 57 5.07 2.08 -19.47
C MET A 57 5.75 2.83 -20.61
N ASP A 58 6.62 3.81 -20.26
CA ASP A 58 7.32 4.66 -21.23
C ASP A 58 8.31 3.86 -22.11
N ASP A 59 8.79 2.72 -21.63
CA ASP A 59 9.65 1.80 -22.38
C ASP A 59 8.87 0.81 -23.28
N GLY A 60 7.54 0.95 -23.33
CA GLY A 60 6.67 0.09 -24.12
C GLY A 60 6.26 -1.22 -23.43
N SER A 61 6.74 -1.50 -22.22
CA SER A 61 6.29 -2.68 -21.44
C SER A 61 4.88 -2.47 -20.87
N ASP A 62 4.20 -3.56 -20.53
CA ASP A 62 2.92 -3.56 -19.83
C ASP A 62 3.11 -4.11 -18.42
N LEU A 63 2.94 -3.28 -17.41
CA LEU A 63 3.07 -3.66 -16.00
C LEU A 63 1.74 -3.55 -15.24
N SER A 64 1.61 -4.37 -14.22
CA SER A 64 0.52 -4.35 -13.23
C SER A 64 1.09 -4.55 -11.82
N CYS A 65 0.27 -4.42 -10.78
CA CYS A 65 0.70 -4.77 -9.42
C CYS A 65 1.21 -6.22 -9.37
N SER A 66 0.52 -7.15 -10.05
CA SER A 66 0.89 -8.57 -10.12
C SER A 66 2.21 -8.83 -10.84
N SER A 67 2.72 -7.88 -11.63
CA SER A 67 4.02 -8.01 -12.29
C SER A 67 5.19 -8.00 -11.31
N CYS A 68 5.01 -7.32 -10.16
CA CYS A 68 6.01 -7.25 -9.10
C CYS A 68 5.63 -8.08 -7.85
N HIS A 69 4.33 -8.23 -7.58
CA HIS A 69 3.82 -8.83 -6.35
C HIS A 69 3.26 -10.25 -6.53
N HIS A 70 3.59 -10.95 -7.59
CA HIS A 70 3.08 -12.26 -7.94
C HIS A 70 1.57 -12.30 -8.26
N ALA A 71 1.15 -13.23 -9.12
CA ALA A 71 -0.26 -13.43 -9.47
C ALA A 71 -1.08 -13.98 -8.28
N ASP A 72 -0.45 -14.74 -7.39
CA ASP A 72 -1.00 -15.15 -6.09
C ASP A 72 -0.43 -14.23 -5.00
N PRO A 73 -1.21 -13.31 -4.41
CA PRO A 73 -0.71 -12.36 -3.40
C PRO A 73 -0.25 -12.99 -2.08
N ARG A 74 -0.46 -14.29 -1.89
CA ARG A 74 0.06 -15.04 -0.73
C ARG A 74 1.52 -15.44 -0.89
N LYS A 75 2.05 -15.29 -2.10
CA LYS A 75 3.44 -15.67 -2.40
C LYS A 75 4.34 -14.47 -2.33
N GLU A 76 5.54 -14.70 -1.82
CA GLU A 76 6.63 -13.76 -2.01
C GLU A 76 7.12 -13.79 -3.45
N THR A 77 7.69 -12.70 -3.89
CA THR A 77 8.33 -12.59 -5.19
C THR A 77 9.79 -12.19 -4.98
N ILE A 78 10.66 -12.83 -5.71
CA ILE A 78 12.03 -12.32 -5.83
C ILE A 78 12.00 -11.25 -6.91
N ALA A 79 12.22 -10.01 -6.52
CA ALA A 79 12.41 -8.94 -7.49
C ALA A 79 13.55 -9.37 -8.41
N HIS A 80 13.24 -9.63 -9.69
CA HIS A 80 14.20 -9.84 -10.77
C HIS A 80 14.80 -11.24 -10.97
N GLU A 81 13.99 -12.26 -11.12
CA GLU A 81 14.39 -13.32 -12.01
C GLU A 81 13.95 -12.98 -13.45
N GLY A 82 14.73 -12.15 -14.13
CA GLY A 82 14.93 -12.19 -15.57
C GLY A 82 13.80 -11.75 -16.51
N GLN A 83 12.67 -11.22 -16.05
CA GLN A 83 11.53 -10.98 -16.93
C GLN A 83 11.15 -9.50 -17.16
N PHE A 84 11.76 -8.56 -16.48
CA PHE A 84 11.45 -7.14 -16.66
C PHE A 84 12.69 -6.28 -16.76
N PRO A 85 12.70 -5.25 -17.62
CA PRO A 85 13.76 -4.26 -17.61
C PRO A 85 13.79 -3.58 -16.24
N CYS A 86 14.87 -3.73 -15.51
CA CYS A 86 15.07 -3.25 -14.14
C CYS A 86 14.93 -1.72 -13.96
N ARG A 87 14.83 -0.98 -15.05
CA ARG A 87 14.88 0.48 -15.10
C ARG A 87 13.74 1.20 -14.39
N PRO A 88 12.45 0.89 -14.58
CA PRO A 88 11.38 1.73 -14.01
C PRO A 88 11.33 1.68 -12.49
N CYS A 89 11.62 0.51 -11.89
CA CYS A 89 11.53 0.34 -10.44
C CYS A 89 12.78 0.81 -9.68
N HIS A 90 13.95 0.86 -10.34
CA HIS A 90 15.23 1.09 -9.67
C HIS A 90 15.75 2.53 -9.78
N ILE A 91 15.45 3.23 -10.85
CA ILE A 91 15.97 4.59 -11.06
C ILE A 91 15.38 5.59 -10.06
N THR A 92 14.16 5.33 -9.58
CA THR A 92 13.46 6.24 -8.65
C THR A 92 13.71 5.93 -7.17
N LEU A 93 14.21 4.75 -6.83
CA LEU A 93 14.19 4.27 -5.45
C LEU A 93 15.56 4.12 -4.78
N HIS A 94 16.67 4.01 -5.54
CA HIS A 94 17.99 3.76 -4.94
C HIS A 94 19.13 4.43 -5.69
N LYS A 95 20.14 4.85 -4.93
CA LYS A 95 21.44 5.24 -5.49
C LYS A 95 22.07 4.04 -6.23
N PRO A 96 22.86 4.26 -7.30
CA PRO A 96 23.45 3.18 -8.09
C PRO A 96 24.29 2.16 -7.30
N SER A 97 24.80 2.55 -6.13
CA SER A 97 25.54 1.67 -5.21
C SER A 97 24.68 0.56 -4.59
N ASP A 98 23.35 0.78 -4.49
CA ASP A 98 22.45 -0.14 -3.79
C ASP A 98 21.71 -1.09 -4.74
N ALA A 99 21.87 -0.90 -6.06
CA ALA A 99 21.19 -1.67 -7.10
C ALA A 99 21.45 -3.19 -6.99
N ARG A 100 22.67 -3.59 -6.60
CA ARG A 100 23.01 -5.02 -6.43
C ARG A 100 22.36 -5.66 -5.20
N SER A 101 22.16 -4.92 -4.13
CA SER A 101 21.47 -5.42 -2.93
C SER A 101 19.95 -5.40 -3.13
N ALA A 102 19.44 -4.45 -3.91
CA ALA A 102 18.03 -4.39 -4.29
C ALA A 102 17.63 -5.55 -5.22
N LEU A 103 18.53 -6.04 -6.08
CA LEU A 103 18.30 -7.18 -6.97
C LEU A 103 18.03 -8.52 -6.26
N LYS A 104 18.32 -8.62 -4.97
CA LYS A 104 18.06 -9.81 -4.15
C LYS A 104 16.95 -9.58 -3.11
N ARG A 105 16.27 -8.45 -3.12
CA ARG A 105 15.26 -8.16 -2.11
C ARG A 105 13.97 -8.91 -2.46
N GLN A 106 13.58 -9.80 -1.56
CA GLN A 106 12.27 -10.44 -1.59
C GLN A 106 11.17 -9.39 -1.37
N ILE A 107 10.13 -9.46 -2.18
CA ILE A 107 8.90 -8.70 -1.98
C ILE A 107 7.96 -9.60 -1.19
N PRO A 108 7.69 -9.28 0.09
CA PRO A 108 6.85 -10.13 0.92
C PRO A 108 5.42 -10.24 0.40
N PRO A 109 4.68 -11.29 0.77
CA PRO A 109 3.28 -11.46 0.41
C PRO A 109 2.45 -10.21 0.68
N LEU A 110 1.50 -9.90 -0.21
CA LEU A 110 0.56 -8.79 -0.03
C LEU A 110 -0.68 -9.19 0.75
N ALA A 111 -1.13 -10.45 0.64
CA ALA A 111 -2.30 -10.91 1.35
C ALA A 111 -2.02 -10.99 2.87
N PRO A 112 -2.86 -10.39 3.74
CA PRO A 112 -2.71 -10.45 5.19
C PRO A 112 -2.72 -11.88 5.74
N SER A 113 -3.41 -12.81 5.08
CA SER A 113 -3.42 -14.23 5.45
C SER A 113 -2.04 -14.89 5.40
N ALA A 114 -1.13 -14.39 4.55
CA ALA A 114 0.25 -14.89 4.44
C ALA A 114 1.28 -13.94 5.07
N ASN A 115 0.90 -12.71 5.35
CA ASN A 115 1.75 -11.70 5.98
C ASN A 115 0.92 -10.82 6.93
N PRO A 116 0.77 -11.24 8.19
CA PRO A 116 -0.06 -10.53 9.18
C PRO A 116 0.36 -9.07 9.45
N ASP A 117 1.62 -8.71 9.14
CA ASP A 117 2.09 -7.34 9.32
C ASP A 117 1.62 -6.38 8.21
N ARG A 118 0.88 -6.89 7.22
CA ARG A 118 0.31 -6.03 6.16
C ARG A 118 -0.80 -5.15 6.73
N PHE A 119 -0.74 -3.88 6.32
CA PHE A 119 -1.71 -2.86 6.73
C PHE A 119 -1.74 -2.58 8.24
N THR A 120 -0.61 -2.77 8.94
CA THR A 120 -0.50 -2.49 10.38
C THR A 120 0.20 -1.16 10.70
N ARG A 121 0.72 -0.46 9.69
CA ARG A 121 1.47 0.80 9.84
C ARG A 121 1.07 1.80 8.77
N GLU A 122 0.36 2.84 9.17
CA GLU A 122 -0.17 3.86 8.28
C GLU A 122 0.88 4.47 7.34
N GLY A 123 1.98 4.99 7.88
CA GLY A 123 3.03 5.61 7.08
C GLY A 123 3.62 4.69 6.01
N ASN A 124 3.70 3.40 6.29
CA ASN A 124 4.18 2.41 5.31
C ASN A 124 3.14 2.17 4.21
N VAL A 125 1.86 2.06 4.57
CA VAL A 125 0.78 1.81 3.61
C VAL A 125 0.66 2.96 2.62
N GLU A 126 0.63 4.20 3.12
CA GLU A 126 0.55 5.39 2.28
C GLU A 126 1.78 5.57 1.40
N ALA A 127 2.98 5.36 1.93
CA ALA A 127 4.20 5.44 1.15
C ALA A 127 4.24 4.42 0.01
N TRP A 128 3.82 3.17 0.28
CA TRP A 128 3.77 2.12 -0.74
C TRP A 128 2.72 2.38 -1.80
N PHE A 129 1.53 2.86 -1.44
CA PHE A 129 0.55 3.30 -2.42
C PHE A 129 1.09 4.46 -3.26
N GLY A 130 1.67 5.48 -2.63
CA GLY A 130 2.26 6.62 -3.33
C GLY A 130 3.28 6.17 -4.38
N TRP A 131 4.21 5.30 -4.02
CA TRP A 131 5.25 4.84 -4.95
C TRP A 131 4.69 3.98 -6.07
N ASN A 132 3.91 2.95 -5.74
CA ASN A 132 3.42 2.00 -6.73
C ASN A 132 2.42 2.64 -7.70
N CYS A 133 1.52 3.50 -7.20
CA CYS A 133 0.55 4.17 -8.04
C CYS A 133 1.22 5.21 -8.96
N ASN A 134 2.15 6.02 -8.43
CA ASN A 134 2.88 6.95 -9.28
C ASN A 134 3.72 6.24 -10.35
N LEU A 135 4.30 5.07 -10.01
CA LEU A 135 5.02 4.28 -10.99
C LEU A 135 4.12 3.77 -12.12
N LEU A 136 3.01 3.11 -11.77
CA LEU A 136 2.14 2.44 -12.73
C LEU A 136 1.14 3.37 -13.42
N LEU A 137 0.54 4.30 -12.66
CA LEU A 137 -0.56 5.13 -13.11
C LEU A 137 -0.13 6.54 -13.49
N LYS A 138 1.11 6.94 -13.18
CA LYS A 138 1.63 8.31 -13.28
C LYS A 138 0.80 9.33 -12.47
N ARG A 139 0.10 8.85 -11.45
CA ARG A 139 -0.70 9.63 -10.50
C ARG A 139 -0.85 8.86 -9.20
N GLU A 140 -1.35 9.51 -8.18
CA GLU A 140 -1.77 8.83 -6.96
C GLU A 140 -2.99 7.94 -7.19
N CYS A 141 -3.09 6.86 -6.42
CA CYS A 141 -4.30 6.07 -6.35
C CYS A 141 -5.41 6.84 -5.65
N THR A 142 -6.61 6.75 -6.16
CA THR A 142 -7.80 7.31 -5.50
C THR A 142 -8.11 6.53 -4.21
N PRO A 143 -8.85 7.14 -3.25
CA PRO A 143 -9.31 6.42 -2.07
C PRO A 143 -10.10 5.15 -2.40
N VAL A 144 -10.88 5.16 -3.48
CA VAL A 144 -11.64 4.00 -3.97
C VAL A 144 -10.70 2.89 -4.44
N GLU A 145 -9.69 3.21 -5.24
CA GLU A 145 -8.70 2.23 -5.72
C GLU A 145 -7.91 1.57 -4.56
N LYS A 146 -7.51 2.38 -3.56
CA LYS A 146 -6.84 1.89 -2.35
C LYS A 146 -7.75 0.96 -1.55
N GLY A 147 -8.96 1.39 -1.26
CA GLY A 147 -9.92 0.63 -0.46
C GLY A 147 -10.40 -0.65 -1.17
N ASP A 148 -10.64 -0.59 -2.49
CA ASP A 148 -11.01 -1.77 -3.29
C ASP A 148 -9.89 -2.83 -3.25
N LEU A 149 -8.62 -2.40 -3.41
CA LEU A 149 -7.47 -3.30 -3.36
C LEU A 149 -7.34 -3.98 -1.98
N ILE A 150 -7.39 -3.21 -0.89
CA ILE A 150 -7.33 -3.77 0.47
C ILE A 150 -8.51 -4.73 0.70
N THR A 151 -9.72 -4.33 0.33
CA THR A 151 -10.92 -5.17 0.45
C THR A 151 -10.73 -6.51 -0.26
N TRP A 152 -10.19 -6.52 -1.47
CA TRP A 152 -9.90 -7.77 -2.17
C TRP A 152 -8.83 -8.61 -1.47
N LEU A 153 -7.71 -8.00 -1.04
CA LEU A 153 -6.62 -8.72 -0.38
C LEU A 153 -7.06 -9.39 0.93
N LEU A 154 -8.01 -8.80 1.64
CA LEU A 154 -8.61 -9.38 2.85
C LEU A 154 -9.49 -10.61 2.57
N THR A 155 -10.00 -10.77 1.35
CA THR A 155 -10.78 -11.98 0.97
C THR A 155 -9.92 -13.21 0.72
N ILE A 156 -8.61 -13.03 0.54
CA ILE A 156 -7.67 -14.10 0.20
C ILE A 156 -7.29 -14.86 1.48
N LYS A 157 -7.65 -16.15 1.54
CA LYS A 157 -7.38 -17.04 2.68
C LYS A 157 -6.20 -17.97 2.39
#